data_e436c7819f99c7c06bf2401130cb22b8
#
_entry.id   e436c7819f99c7c06bf2401130cb22b8
#
_cell.length_a   1.000
_cell.length_b   1.000
_cell.length_c   1.000
_cell.angle_alpha   90.00
_cell.angle_beta   90.00
_cell.angle_gamma   90.00
#
_symmetry.space_group_name_H-M   'P 1'
#
loop_
_entity.id
_entity.type
_entity.pdbx_description
1 polymer ?
#
loop_
_entity_poly.entity_id
_entity_poly.type
_entity_poly.pdbx_seq_one_letter_code
_entity_poly.pdbx_strand_id
1 'polypeptide(L)'
;MHHARQEKAAASKPAFDGAVWSCPMSKLMDAYEAAWAADRTPLLIDCTTPSDAGAGTFSPLETFFSYSSEAIIELKKAVVEVSAKKEKTVAQVQDEFAQALLRALKQGQMLVLLCANAAPPFRTKFSAPHALPAELMDVKQVKPVLGADGKVEGAWAEALIHHADTEGWPMKDITLLAKHGILHDNFRVVVVTKFKLEDYAEFLRDEWPLELMQPIKVFTES
;
A
#
# COMPACT_ATOMS: atom_id res chain seq x y z
N MET A 1 -23.79 33.73 26.94
CA MET A 1 -22.54 33.31 26.30
C MET A 1 -22.89 32.28 25.23
N HIS A 2 -22.98 32.70 23.97
CA HIS A 2 -23.34 31.86 22.85
C HIS A 2 -22.06 31.23 22.26
N HIS A 3 -21.92 29.92 22.39
CA HIS A 3 -20.93 29.16 21.61
C HIS A 3 -21.46 29.01 20.18
N ALA A 4 -20.94 29.83 19.29
CA ALA A 4 -21.09 29.61 17.85
C ALA A 4 -20.29 28.36 17.47
N ARG A 5 -20.99 27.25 17.21
CA ARG A 5 -20.46 26.06 16.58
C ARG A 5 -20.18 26.43 15.13
N GLN A 6 -18.92 26.64 14.77
CA GLN A 6 -18.54 26.72 13.36
C GLN A 6 -18.79 25.36 12.72
N GLU A 7 -19.86 25.25 11.95
CA GLU A 7 -20.03 24.19 10.96
C GLU A 7 -18.93 24.34 9.92
N LYS A 8 -17.93 23.46 10.02
CA LYS A 8 -16.93 23.31 8.98
C LYS A 8 -17.67 22.78 7.75
N ALA A 9 -17.88 23.64 6.75
CA ALA A 9 -18.46 23.26 5.48
C ALA A 9 -17.71 22.04 4.97
N ALA A 10 -18.41 20.92 4.79
CA ALA A 10 -17.89 19.71 4.18
C ALA A 10 -17.49 20.07 2.76
N ALA A 11 -16.19 20.24 2.51
CA ALA A 11 -15.68 20.37 1.16
C ALA A 11 -16.20 19.16 0.37
N SER A 12 -16.94 19.42 -0.69
CA SER A 12 -17.46 18.37 -1.56
C SER A 12 -16.27 17.53 -2.04
N LYS A 13 -16.23 16.26 -1.64
CA LYS A 13 -15.20 15.32 -2.11
C LYS A 13 -15.24 15.32 -3.64
N PRO A 14 -14.09 15.43 -4.33
CA PRO A 14 -14.08 15.32 -5.78
C PRO A 14 -14.77 14.01 -6.17
N ALA A 15 -15.73 14.07 -7.08
CA ALA A 15 -16.42 12.90 -7.59
C ALA A 15 -15.46 12.16 -8.53
N PHE A 16 -14.86 11.08 -8.02
CA PHE A 16 -14.13 10.13 -8.85
C PHE A 16 -15.14 9.07 -9.32
N ASP A 17 -15.26 8.89 -10.63
CA ASP A 17 -16.15 7.92 -11.24
C ASP A 17 -15.45 7.16 -12.38
N GLY A 18 -16.11 6.10 -12.85
CA GLY A 18 -15.59 5.25 -13.90
C GLY A 18 -14.66 4.12 -13.40
N ALA A 19 -14.28 3.25 -14.34
CA ALA A 19 -13.45 2.08 -14.06
C ALA A 19 -12.00 2.47 -13.70
N VAL A 20 -11.49 3.54 -14.30
CA VAL A 20 -10.18 4.14 -13.97
C VAL A 20 -10.42 5.60 -13.62
N TRP A 21 -10.01 5.97 -12.41
CA TRP A 21 -10.08 7.37 -11.99
C TRP A 21 -8.91 8.17 -12.56
N SER A 22 -9.12 9.45 -12.84
CA SER A 22 -8.06 10.39 -13.20
C SER A 22 -7.84 11.39 -12.08
N CYS A 23 -6.58 11.53 -11.66
CA CYS A 23 -6.22 12.31 -10.49
C CYS A 23 -4.96 13.14 -10.75
N PRO A 24 -5.03 14.48 -10.66
CA PRO A 24 -3.81 15.28 -10.62
C PRO A 24 -3.08 15.08 -9.30
N MET A 25 -1.75 15.28 -9.31
CA MET A 25 -0.90 15.11 -8.12
C MET A 25 -1.40 15.91 -6.91
N SER A 26 -1.97 17.10 -7.13
CA SER A 26 -2.54 17.98 -6.09
C SER A 26 -3.74 17.36 -5.36
N LYS A 27 -4.38 16.33 -5.94
CA LYS A 27 -5.55 15.62 -5.39
C LYS A 27 -5.26 14.16 -5.03
N LEU A 28 -4.00 13.77 -5.01
CA LEU A 28 -3.59 12.39 -4.76
C LEU A 28 -4.15 11.85 -3.43
N MET A 29 -4.05 12.64 -2.36
CA MET A 29 -4.54 12.26 -1.03
C MET A 29 -6.06 12.03 -1.03
N ASP A 30 -6.81 12.90 -1.70
CA ASP A 30 -8.27 12.76 -1.81
C ASP A 30 -8.64 11.48 -2.59
N ALA A 31 -7.88 11.17 -3.65
CA ALA A 31 -8.16 10.01 -4.50
C ALA A 31 -7.96 8.69 -3.76
N TYR A 32 -6.85 8.52 -3.05
CA TYR A 32 -6.64 7.27 -2.35
C TYR A 32 -7.54 7.13 -1.11
N GLU A 33 -7.87 8.21 -0.40
CA GLU A 33 -8.86 8.13 0.68
C GLU A 33 -10.26 7.79 0.14
N ALA A 34 -10.63 8.29 -1.03
CA ALA A 34 -11.88 7.92 -1.69
C ALA A 34 -11.90 6.43 -2.08
N ALA A 35 -10.80 5.90 -2.64
CA ALA A 35 -10.69 4.49 -2.97
C ALA A 35 -10.79 3.61 -1.71
N TRP A 36 -10.06 3.98 -0.65
CA TRP A 36 -10.12 3.30 0.64
C TRP A 36 -11.51 3.34 1.25
N ALA A 37 -12.21 4.47 1.16
CA ALA A 37 -13.59 4.60 1.63
C ALA A 37 -14.57 3.72 0.83
N ALA A 38 -14.25 3.44 -0.44
CA ALA A 38 -15.01 2.53 -1.30
C ALA A 38 -14.60 1.05 -1.15
N ASP A 39 -13.80 0.71 -0.12
CA ASP A 39 -13.28 -0.63 0.12
C ASP A 39 -12.42 -1.18 -1.02
N ARG A 40 -11.63 -0.31 -1.65
CA ARG A 40 -10.75 -0.65 -2.77
C ARG A 40 -9.32 -0.23 -2.47
N THR A 41 -8.36 -1.11 -2.75
CA THR A 41 -6.94 -0.76 -2.66
C THR A 41 -6.53 0.15 -3.82
N PRO A 42 -5.95 1.35 -3.57
CA PRO A 42 -5.50 2.22 -4.64
C PRO A 42 -4.39 1.58 -5.47
N LEU A 43 -4.59 1.50 -6.78
CA LEU A 43 -3.57 1.15 -7.76
C LEU A 43 -3.24 2.40 -8.58
N LEU A 44 -2.13 3.06 -8.24
CA LEU A 44 -1.70 4.28 -8.89
C LEU A 44 -0.93 3.95 -10.17
N ILE A 45 -1.45 4.42 -11.29
CA ILE A 45 -0.81 4.33 -12.60
C ILE A 45 -0.07 5.67 -12.81
N ASP A 46 1.26 5.60 -12.67
CA ASP A 46 2.13 6.77 -12.68
C ASP A 46 2.32 7.33 -14.09
N CYS A 47 1.59 8.38 -14.39
CA CYS A 47 1.71 9.17 -15.63
C CYS A 47 2.31 10.55 -15.34
N THR A 48 3.06 10.72 -14.25
CA THR A 48 3.63 12.00 -13.84
C THR A 48 5.00 12.29 -14.45
N THR A 49 5.67 11.28 -15.01
CA THR A 49 6.98 11.45 -15.65
C THR A 49 6.83 12.23 -16.95
N PRO A 50 7.56 13.33 -17.15
CA PRO A 50 7.58 14.04 -18.42
C PRO A 50 8.01 13.11 -19.56
N SER A 51 7.45 13.30 -20.76
CA SER A 51 7.73 12.46 -21.94
C SER A 51 9.19 12.53 -22.42
N ASP A 52 9.91 13.58 -22.05
CA ASP A 52 11.31 13.88 -22.34
C ASP A 52 12.26 13.50 -21.20
N ALA A 53 11.76 12.94 -20.11
CA ALA A 53 12.60 12.52 -19.00
C ALA A 53 13.56 11.39 -19.40
N GLY A 54 14.83 11.56 -19.05
CA GLY A 54 15.86 10.54 -19.28
C GLY A 54 15.58 9.24 -18.50
N ALA A 55 16.11 8.14 -19.00
CA ALA A 55 16.02 6.86 -18.31
C ALA A 55 16.64 6.94 -16.91
N GLY A 56 15.90 6.53 -15.89
CA GLY A 56 16.34 6.55 -14.49
C GLY A 56 15.92 7.78 -13.70
N THR A 57 15.23 8.74 -14.31
CA THR A 57 14.64 9.87 -13.57
C THR A 57 13.50 9.38 -12.67
N PHE A 58 13.56 9.77 -11.39
CA PHE A 58 12.43 9.55 -10.47
C PHE A 58 11.23 10.39 -10.93
N SER A 59 10.07 9.77 -10.97
CA SER A 59 8.86 10.51 -11.25
C SER A 59 8.47 11.43 -10.08
N PRO A 60 7.68 12.49 -10.32
CA PRO A 60 7.09 13.27 -9.24
C PRO A 60 6.35 12.43 -8.21
N LEU A 61 5.64 11.37 -8.63
CA LEU A 61 4.94 10.46 -7.73
C LEU A 61 5.90 9.65 -6.85
N GLU A 62 6.97 9.08 -7.40
CA GLU A 62 7.99 8.38 -6.62
C GLU A 62 8.71 9.33 -5.66
N THR A 63 9.01 10.54 -6.11
CA THR A 63 9.60 11.59 -5.29
C THR A 63 8.69 11.94 -4.11
N PHE A 64 7.40 12.10 -4.35
CA PHE A 64 6.41 12.34 -3.29
C PHE A 64 6.48 11.27 -2.20
N PHE A 65 6.41 9.99 -2.55
CA PHE A 65 6.47 8.91 -1.56
C PHE A 65 7.82 8.84 -0.85
N SER A 66 8.93 9.11 -1.54
CA SER A 66 10.27 9.12 -0.94
C SER A 66 10.43 10.18 0.16
N TYR A 67 9.73 11.30 0.06
CA TYR A 67 9.77 12.37 1.06
C TYR A 67 8.68 12.29 2.12
N SER A 68 7.62 11.51 1.91
CA SER A 68 6.49 11.44 2.84
C SER A 68 6.70 10.52 4.05
N SER A 69 7.91 9.98 4.23
CA SER A 69 8.26 9.07 5.33
C SER A 69 7.43 7.78 5.38
N GLU A 70 6.93 7.34 4.25
CA GLU A 70 6.14 6.12 4.13
C GLU A 70 7.00 4.85 4.16
N ALA A 71 6.40 3.71 4.43
CA ALA A 71 7.06 2.42 4.32
C ALA A 71 7.04 1.96 2.86
N ILE A 72 8.18 2.02 2.17
CA ILE A 72 8.28 1.70 0.74
C ILE A 72 8.90 0.33 0.55
N ILE A 73 8.26 -0.49 -0.29
CA ILE A 73 8.77 -1.78 -0.78
C ILE A 73 8.97 -1.69 -2.29
N GLU A 74 10.23 -1.76 -2.72
CA GLU A 74 10.62 -1.76 -4.13
C GLU A 74 10.55 -3.18 -4.71
N LEU A 75 9.38 -3.60 -5.18
CA LEU A 75 9.16 -4.97 -5.66
C LEU A 75 10.00 -5.31 -6.90
N LYS A 76 10.23 -4.35 -7.81
CA LYS A 76 11.12 -4.57 -8.96
C LYS A 76 12.54 -4.88 -8.52
N LYS A 77 13.05 -4.18 -7.50
CA LYS A 77 14.38 -4.45 -6.94
C LYS A 77 14.44 -5.85 -6.36
N ALA A 78 13.43 -6.26 -5.60
CA ALA A 78 13.33 -7.62 -5.05
C ALA A 78 13.35 -8.69 -6.14
N VAL A 79 12.63 -8.49 -7.27
CA VAL A 79 12.69 -9.38 -8.43
C VAL A 79 14.10 -9.50 -8.97
N VAL A 80 14.81 -8.39 -9.11
CA VAL A 80 16.20 -8.38 -9.63
C VAL A 80 17.14 -9.09 -8.67
N GLU A 81 17.07 -8.83 -7.38
CA GLU A 81 17.91 -9.44 -6.35
C GLU A 81 17.74 -10.97 -6.28
N VAL A 82 16.47 -11.44 -6.37
CA VAL A 82 16.18 -12.88 -6.31
C VAL A 82 16.45 -13.60 -7.63
N SER A 83 16.00 -13.04 -8.76
CA SER A 83 15.95 -13.78 -10.02
C SER A 83 17.16 -13.53 -10.92
N ALA A 84 17.62 -12.27 -11.03
CA ALA A 84 18.71 -11.91 -11.93
C ALA A 84 20.08 -11.98 -11.23
N LYS A 85 20.22 -11.36 -10.08
CA LYS A 85 21.51 -11.30 -9.36
C LYS A 85 21.73 -12.50 -8.45
N LYS A 86 20.66 -13.15 -7.99
CA LYS A 86 20.69 -14.26 -7.03
C LYS A 86 21.43 -13.88 -5.72
N GLU A 87 21.33 -12.62 -5.32
CA GLU A 87 21.92 -12.08 -4.11
C GLU A 87 21.11 -12.45 -2.86
N LYS A 88 19.80 -12.64 -3.03
CA LYS A 88 18.86 -12.99 -1.97
C LYS A 88 17.99 -14.18 -2.35
N THR A 89 17.56 -14.91 -1.35
CA THR A 89 16.49 -15.92 -1.47
C THR A 89 15.12 -15.23 -1.38
N VAL A 90 14.08 -15.93 -1.82
CA VAL A 90 12.69 -15.47 -1.65
C VAL A 90 12.37 -15.25 -0.17
N ALA A 91 12.79 -16.18 0.71
CA ALA A 91 12.56 -16.09 2.15
C ALA A 91 13.19 -14.82 2.75
N GLN A 92 14.43 -14.48 2.41
CA GLN A 92 15.08 -13.26 2.88
C GLN A 92 14.32 -11.99 2.46
N VAL A 93 13.81 -11.98 1.23
CA VAL A 93 13.00 -10.85 0.75
C VAL A 93 11.65 -10.79 1.46
N GLN A 94 11.03 -11.93 1.71
CA GLN A 94 9.79 -12.00 2.48
C GLN A 94 9.99 -11.49 3.92
N ASP A 95 11.10 -11.80 4.56
CA ASP A 95 11.44 -11.29 5.90
C ASP A 95 11.61 -9.76 5.89
N GLU A 96 12.28 -9.19 4.88
CA GLU A 96 12.39 -7.75 4.72
C GLU A 96 11.01 -7.08 4.54
N PHE A 97 10.13 -7.72 3.77
CA PHE A 97 8.76 -7.24 3.56
C PHE A 97 7.93 -7.30 4.84
N ALA A 98 8.05 -8.38 5.61
CA ALA A 98 7.41 -8.52 6.91
C ALA A 98 7.83 -7.38 7.85
N GLN A 99 9.12 -7.08 7.93
CA GLN A 99 9.63 -5.99 8.75
C GLN A 99 9.12 -4.62 8.31
N ALA A 100 9.05 -4.37 6.98
CA ALA A 100 8.50 -3.14 6.45
C ALA A 100 7.01 -3.00 6.77
N LEU A 101 6.23 -4.07 6.59
CA LEU A 101 4.81 -4.11 6.92
C LEU A 101 4.57 -3.87 8.42
N LEU A 102 5.27 -4.59 9.30
CA LEU A 102 5.13 -4.43 10.75
C LEU A 102 5.48 -3.01 11.20
N ARG A 103 6.49 -2.39 10.60
CA ARG A 103 6.84 -0.99 10.86
C ARG A 103 5.73 -0.05 10.44
N ALA A 104 5.17 -0.24 9.24
CA ALA A 104 4.05 0.56 8.74
C ALA A 104 2.82 0.46 9.65
N LEU A 105 2.47 -0.76 10.05
CA LEU A 105 1.35 -1.02 10.97
C LEU A 105 1.56 -0.34 12.32
N LYS A 106 2.76 -0.45 12.88
CA LYS A 106 3.11 0.11 14.19
C LYS A 106 3.10 1.64 14.19
N GLN A 107 3.53 2.26 13.11
CA GLN A 107 3.68 3.71 13.00
C GLN A 107 2.49 4.40 12.36
N GLY A 108 1.51 3.66 11.87
CA GLY A 108 0.39 4.19 11.10
C GLY A 108 0.82 4.82 9.78
N GLN A 109 1.89 4.27 9.17
CA GLN A 109 2.38 4.71 7.88
C GLN A 109 1.63 4.03 6.74
N MET A 110 1.62 4.65 5.59
CA MET A 110 1.21 4.01 4.35
C MET A 110 2.26 2.99 3.91
N LEU A 111 1.84 1.80 3.53
CA LEU A 111 2.66 0.81 2.87
C LEU A 111 2.57 1.00 1.37
N VAL A 112 3.66 1.42 0.75
CA VAL A 112 3.74 1.70 -0.68
C VAL A 112 4.48 0.58 -1.39
N LEU A 113 3.80 -0.13 -2.28
CA LEU A 113 4.35 -1.24 -3.07
C LEU A 113 4.71 -0.73 -4.48
N LEU A 114 5.99 -0.50 -4.74
CA LEU A 114 6.47 0.01 -6.02
C LEU A 114 6.78 -1.13 -7.00
N CYS A 115 5.93 -1.29 -8.01
CA CYS A 115 6.13 -2.25 -9.11
C CYS A 115 7.06 -1.70 -10.19
N ALA A 116 7.19 -0.37 -10.32
CA ALA A 116 7.80 0.31 -11.46
C ALA A 116 7.20 -0.17 -12.79
N ASN A 117 8.03 -0.48 -13.79
CA ASN A 117 7.62 -1.06 -15.08
C ASN A 117 7.81 -2.60 -15.10
N ALA A 118 7.47 -3.27 -14.01
CA ALA A 118 7.54 -4.71 -13.88
C ALA A 118 6.22 -5.26 -13.36
N ALA A 119 5.93 -6.53 -13.65
CA ALA A 119 4.87 -7.30 -13.03
C ALA A 119 5.50 -8.23 -11.97
N PRO A 120 5.71 -7.74 -10.74
CA PRO A 120 6.32 -8.56 -9.70
C PRO A 120 5.43 -9.77 -9.42
N PRO A 121 6.02 -10.96 -9.21
CA PRO A 121 5.27 -12.19 -8.90
C PRO A 121 4.76 -12.13 -7.45
N PHE A 122 3.77 -11.26 -7.22
CA PHE A 122 3.22 -11.03 -5.89
C PHE A 122 2.56 -12.29 -5.35
N ARG A 123 1.55 -12.81 -6.05
CA ARG A 123 0.78 -13.98 -5.61
C ARG A 123 1.62 -15.25 -5.54
N THR A 124 2.51 -15.44 -6.52
CA THR A 124 3.23 -16.71 -6.67
C THR A 124 4.53 -16.80 -5.87
N LYS A 125 5.15 -15.66 -5.49
CA LYS A 125 6.45 -15.66 -4.80
C LYS A 125 6.51 -14.78 -3.57
N PHE A 126 5.97 -13.57 -3.63
CA PHE A 126 6.21 -12.58 -2.58
C PHE A 126 5.13 -12.56 -1.51
N SER A 127 3.90 -12.96 -1.86
CA SER A 127 2.84 -13.10 -0.87
C SER A 127 3.08 -14.32 0.00
N ALA A 128 3.05 -14.10 1.30
CA ALA A 128 3.07 -15.15 2.32
C ALA A 128 2.36 -14.63 3.59
N PRO A 129 1.72 -15.52 4.38
CA PRO A 129 1.03 -15.11 5.60
C PRO A 129 1.90 -14.32 6.58
N HIS A 130 3.20 -14.64 6.64
CA HIS A 130 4.17 -14.01 7.53
C HIS A 130 4.93 -12.83 6.91
N ALA A 131 4.62 -12.45 5.67
CA ALA A 131 5.32 -11.37 4.97
C ALA A 131 4.35 -10.31 4.44
N LEU A 132 3.93 -10.45 3.18
CA LEU A 132 2.86 -9.65 2.58
C LEU A 132 1.67 -10.57 2.31
N PRO A 133 0.79 -10.79 3.28
CA PRO A 133 -0.37 -11.64 3.07
C PRO A 133 -1.26 -11.09 1.96
N ALA A 134 -1.88 -11.97 1.16
CA ALA A 134 -2.72 -11.58 0.03
C ALA A 134 -3.91 -10.72 0.47
N GLU A 135 -4.37 -10.94 1.69
CA GLU A 135 -5.46 -10.23 2.37
C GLU A 135 -5.19 -8.73 2.53
N LEU A 136 -3.91 -8.30 2.47
CA LEU A 136 -3.57 -6.86 2.47
C LEU A 136 -4.18 -6.08 1.30
N MET A 137 -4.51 -6.76 0.21
CA MET A 137 -5.15 -6.14 -0.95
C MET A 137 -6.68 -6.02 -0.80
N ASP A 138 -7.26 -6.64 0.22
CA ASP A 138 -8.67 -6.51 0.55
C ASP A 138 -8.86 -5.50 1.69
N VAL A 139 -9.25 -4.28 1.34
CA VAL A 139 -9.45 -3.20 2.30
C VAL A 139 -10.44 -3.58 3.42
N LYS A 140 -11.42 -4.43 3.13
CA LYS A 140 -12.39 -4.89 4.14
C LYS A 140 -11.74 -5.75 5.22
N GLN A 141 -10.71 -6.51 4.86
CA GLN A 141 -9.94 -7.31 5.82
C GLN A 141 -8.87 -6.49 6.52
N VAL A 142 -8.36 -5.45 5.86
CA VAL A 142 -7.35 -4.56 6.43
C VAL A 142 -7.94 -3.51 7.35
N LYS A 143 -9.14 -3.03 7.10
CA LYS A 143 -9.87 -2.14 8.03
C LYS A 143 -10.04 -2.85 9.36
N PRO A 144 -9.66 -2.22 10.49
CA PRO A 144 -9.76 -2.85 11.79
C PRO A 144 -11.21 -3.19 12.09
N VAL A 145 -11.51 -4.48 12.14
CA VAL A 145 -12.72 -4.98 12.77
C VAL A 145 -12.35 -5.24 14.22
N LEU A 146 -12.76 -4.37 15.11
CA LEU A 146 -12.60 -4.60 16.53
C LEU A 146 -13.67 -5.63 16.94
N GLY A 147 -13.21 -6.80 17.37
CA GLY A 147 -14.08 -7.75 18.07
C GLY A 147 -14.65 -7.13 19.35
N ALA A 148 -15.68 -7.77 19.91
CA ALA A 148 -16.33 -7.30 21.13
C ALA A 148 -15.37 -7.20 22.34
N ASP A 149 -14.22 -7.87 22.29
CA ASP A 149 -13.15 -7.85 23.28
C ASP A 149 -12.05 -6.80 22.98
N GLY A 150 -12.22 -5.99 21.94
CA GLY A 150 -11.26 -4.98 21.51
C GLY A 150 -10.03 -5.53 20.79
N LYS A 151 -10.00 -6.83 20.44
CA LYS A 151 -8.93 -7.42 19.65
C LYS A 151 -9.24 -7.32 18.16
N VAL A 152 -8.17 -7.17 17.36
CA VAL A 152 -8.30 -7.23 15.91
C VAL A 152 -8.49 -8.67 15.48
N GLU A 153 -9.58 -8.93 14.79
CA GLU A 153 -9.86 -10.22 14.20
C GLU A 153 -9.25 -10.29 12.80
N GLY A 154 -8.44 -11.34 12.55
CA GLY A 154 -7.92 -11.63 11.21
C GLY A 154 -6.76 -12.62 11.26
N ALA A 155 -6.86 -13.70 10.51
CA ALA A 155 -5.83 -14.76 10.47
C ALA A 155 -4.45 -14.25 10.07
N TRP A 156 -4.37 -13.23 9.21
CA TRP A 156 -3.10 -12.63 8.81
C TRP A 156 -2.43 -11.84 9.94
N ALA A 157 -3.23 -11.22 10.83
CA ALA A 157 -2.72 -10.50 11.99
C ALA A 157 -2.02 -11.45 12.97
N GLU A 158 -2.58 -12.63 13.20
CA GLU A 158 -1.97 -13.67 14.04
C GLU A 158 -0.66 -14.18 13.45
N ALA A 159 -0.61 -14.42 12.14
CA ALA A 159 0.62 -14.86 11.47
C ALA A 159 1.75 -13.82 11.56
N LEU A 160 1.42 -12.53 11.41
CA LEU A 160 2.39 -11.44 11.57
C LEU A 160 2.88 -11.29 13.01
N ILE A 161 1.98 -11.43 14.00
CA ILE A 161 2.35 -11.40 15.41
C ILE A 161 3.31 -12.55 15.72
N HIS A 162 3.03 -13.75 15.25
CA HIS A 162 3.90 -14.90 15.45
C HIS A 162 5.29 -14.68 14.81
N HIS A 163 5.33 -14.12 13.61
CA HIS A 163 6.60 -13.77 12.94
C HIS A 163 7.38 -12.72 13.74
N ALA A 164 6.73 -11.67 14.22
CA ALA A 164 7.36 -10.65 15.05
C ALA A 164 7.92 -11.21 16.37
N ASP A 165 7.24 -12.18 16.99
CA ASP A 165 7.69 -12.84 18.21
C ASP A 165 8.95 -13.68 17.97
N THR A 166 9.02 -14.40 16.85
CA THR A 166 10.19 -15.21 16.47
C THR A 166 11.42 -14.37 16.09
N GLU A 167 11.21 -13.14 15.58
CA GLU A 167 12.26 -12.22 15.17
C GLU A 167 12.84 -11.35 16.32
N GLY A 168 12.46 -11.62 17.57
CA GLY A 168 13.00 -10.92 18.72
C GLY A 168 12.49 -9.51 18.93
N TRP A 169 11.28 -9.21 18.48
CA TRP A 169 10.62 -7.95 18.75
C TRP A 169 10.42 -7.75 20.28
N PRO A 170 10.56 -6.51 20.80
CA PRO A 170 10.33 -6.27 22.21
C PRO A 170 8.92 -6.70 22.63
N MET A 171 8.81 -7.50 23.68
CA MET A 171 7.54 -8.06 24.19
C MET A 171 6.46 -6.97 24.37
N LYS A 172 6.84 -5.75 24.78
CA LYS A 172 5.91 -4.62 24.89
C LYS A 172 5.25 -4.24 23.55
N ASP A 173 5.98 -4.36 22.45
CA ASP A 173 5.49 -4.00 21.12
C ASP A 173 4.52 -5.08 20.62
N ILE A 174 4.85 -6.35 20.84
CA ILE A 174 3.97 -7.49 20.57
C ILE A 174 2.68 -7.39 21.38
N THR A 175 2.80 -7.06 22.66
CA THR A 175 1.64 -6.89 23.55
C THR A 175 0.76 -5.72 23.12
N LEU A 176 1.34 -4.62 22.66
CA LEU A 176 0.60 -3.48 22.12
C LEU A 176 -0.14 -3.86 20.85
N LEU A 177 0.52 -4.56 19.94
CA LEU A 177 -0.09 -5.07 18.70
C LEU A 177 -1.28 -6.00 19.01
N ALA A 178 -1.12 -6.91 19.97
CA ALA A 178 -2.16 -7.85 20.36
C ALA A 178 -3.33 -7.19 21.15
N LYS A 179 -3.04 -6.17 21.95
CA LYS A 179 -3.99 -5.57 22.87
C LYS A 179 -4.82 -4.43 22.28
N HIS A 180 -4.24 -3.66 21.35
CA HIS A 180 -4.88 -2.48 20.78
C HIS A 180 -5.25 -2.63 19.30
N GLY A 181 -5.07 -3.81 18.75
CA GLY A 181 -5.15 -4.03 17.32
C GLY A 181 -3.88 -3.56 16.60
N ILE A 182 -3.48 -4.34 15.61
CA ILE A 182 -2.24 -4.08 14.86
C ILE A 182 -2.38 -2.84 14.00
N LEU A 183 -3.61 -2.49 13.65
CA LEU A 183 -3.88 -1.45 12.66
C LEU A 183 -4.06 -0.11 13.32
N HIS A 184 -3.08 0.74 13.13
CA HIS A 184 -3.26 2.16 13.33
C HIS A 184 -4.31 2.67 12.32
N ASP A 185 -5.22 3.56 12.75
CA ASP A 185 -6.30 4.10 11.90
C ASP A 185 -5.82 4.73 10.59
N ASN A 186 -4.56 5.17 10.56
CA ASN A 186 -3.94 5.78 9.39
C ASN A 186 -3.22 4.78 8.46
N PHE A 187 -3.10 3.50 8.85
CA PHE A 187 -2.46 2.52 7.97
C PHE A 187 -3.23 2.37 6.67
N ARG A 188 -2.53 2.42 5.56
CA ARG A 188 -3.06 2.25 4.20
C ARG A 188 -2.10 1.44 3.37
N VAL A 189 -2.61 0.74 2.39
CA VAL A 189 -1.80 0.06 1.36
C VAL A 189 -2.05 0.72 0.02
N VAL A 190 -0.99 1.00 -0.71
CA VAL A 190 -1.03 1.60 -2.05
C VAL A 190 -0.09 0.84 -2.96
N VAL A 191 -0.55 0.51 -4.15
CA VAL A 191 0.28 -0.10 -5.21
C VAL A 191 0.56 0.94 -6.28
N VAL A 192 1.82 1.05 -6.72
CA VAL A 192 2.25 2.01 -7.74
C VAL A 192 2.87 1.27 -8.91
N THR A 193 2.42 1.56 -10.12
CA THR A 193 2.97 1.01 -11.36
C THR A 193 3.28 2.10 -12.37
N LYS A 194 4.30 1.87 -13.21
CA LYS A 194 4.67 2.70 -14.36
C LYS A 194 4.25 2.08 -15.70
N PHE A 195 3.44 1.05 -15.67
CA PHE A 195 2.83 0.57 -16.90
C PHE A 195 1.93 1.65 -17.49
N LYS A 196 1.81 1.64 -18.82
CA LYS A 196 0.87 2.52 -19.49
C LYS A 196 -0.56 2.18 -19.12
N LEU A 197 -1.43 3.19 -19.22
CA LEU A 197 -2.84 3.04 -18.87
C LEU A 197 -3.54 1.92 -19.68
N GLU A 198 -3.18 1.73 -20.93
CA GLU A 198 -3.70 0.69 -21.80
C GLU A 198 -3.19 -0.72 -21.48
N ASP A 199 -2.04 -0.84 -20.80
CA ASP A 199 -1.31 -2.11 -20.66
C ASP A 199 -1.33 -2.68 -19.23
N TYR A 200 -1.53 -1.85 -18.19
CA TYR A 200 -1.36 -2.26 -16.79
C TYR A 200 -2.18 -3.50 -16.42
N ALA A 201 -3.41 -3.57 -16.92
CA ALA A 201 -4.31 -4.65 -16.54
C ALA A 201 -3.87 -5.99 -17.16
N GLU A 202 -3.33 -5.98 -18.37
CA GLU A 202 -2.79 -7.18 -19.02
C GLU A 202 -1.58 -7.72 -18.25
N PHE A 203 -0.66 -6.83 -17.82
CA PHE A 203 0.56 -7.24 -17.14
C PHE A 203 0.35 -7.65 -15.68
N LEU A 204 -0.62 -7.05 -14.98
CA LEU A 204 -0.78 -7.26 -13.54
C LEU A 204 -1.81 -8.33 -13.17
N ARG A 205 -2.78 -8.65 -14.03
CA ARG A 205 -3.94 -9.48 -13.70
C ARG A 205 -3.62 -10.87 -13.13
N ASP A 206 -2.50 -11.47 -13.53
CA ASP A 206 -2.18 -12.85 -13.13
C ASP A 206 -1.59 -12.91 -11.71
N GLU A 207 -0.93 -11.83 -11.30
CA GLU A 207 -0.23 -11.76 -10.01
C GLU A 207 -0.91 -10.85 -8.98
N TRP A 208 -1.80 -9.96 -9.42
CA TRP A 208 -2.43 -8.97 -8.56
C TRP A 208 -3.95 -9.09 -8.59
N PRO A 209 -4.65 -8.95 -7.44
CA PRO A 209 -6.11 -9.03 -7.35
C PRO A 209 -6.74 -7.70 -7.83
N LEU A 210 -6.71 -7.44 -9.14
CA LEU A 210 -7.21 -6.19 -9.72
C LEU A 210 -8.70 -5.94 -9.41
N GLU A 211 -9.46 -6.98 -9.14
CA GLU A 211 -10.86 -6.92 -8.73
C GLU A 211 -11.05 -6.25 -7.36
N LEU A 212 -10.04 -6.25 -6.51
CA LEU A 212 -10.02 -5.57 -5.20
C LEU A 212 -9.43 -4.17 -5.28
N MET A 213 -8.90 -3.76 -6.42
CA MET A 213 -8.17 -2.50 -6.57
C MET A 213 -9.01 -1.45 -7.28
N GLN A 214 -8.71 -0.18 -7.00
CA GLN A 214 -9.18 0.97 -7.76
C GLN A 214 -8.02 1.55 -8.57
N PRO A 215 -8.01 1.36 -9.89
CA PRO A 215 -7.00 1.99 -10.74
C PRO A 215 -7.19 3.50 -10.78
N ILE A 216 -6.09 4.23 -10.59
CA ILE A 216 -6.06 5.69 -10.54
C ILE A 216 -4.90 6.18 -11.40
N LYS A 217 -5.22 6.82 -12.52
CA LYS A 217 -4.24 7.52 -13.35
C LYS A 217 -3.80 8.79 -12.65
N VAL A 218 -2.52 8.89 -12.29
CA VAL A 218 -1.94 10.08 -11.65
C VAL A 218 -1.11 10.86 -12.66
N PHE A 219 -1.32 12.17 -12.74
CA PHE A 219 -0.63 13.05 -13.67
C PHE A 219 -0.25 14.38 -13.02
N THR A 220 0.72 15.10 -13.60
CA THR A 220 1.06 16.47 -13.23
C THR A 220 0.16 17.45 -13.94
N GLU A 221 -0.32 18.45 -13.19
CA GLU A 221 -1.01 19.60 -13.80
C GLU A 221 0.00 20.44 -14.57
N SER A 222 -0.36 20.82 -15.79
CA SER A 222 0.41 21.72 -16.64
C SER A 222 0.16 23.20 -16.29
#